data_f849f23b6b421b5b85e3f981d9cd116e
#
_entry.id   f849f23b6b421b5b85e3f981d9cd116e
#
_cell.length_a   1.000
_cell.length_b   1.000
_cell.length_c   1.000
_cell.angle_alpha   90.00
_cell.angle_beta   90.00
_cell.angle_gamma   90.00
#
_symmetry.space_group_name_H-M   'P 1'
#
loop_
_entity.id
_entity.type
_entity.pdbx_description
1 polymer ?
#
loop_
_entity_poly.entity_id
_entity_poly.type
_entity_poly.pdbx_seq_one_letter_code
_entity_poly.pdbx_strand_id
1 'polypeptide(L)'
;KRGQAARIMTGAPVPKGADCILRQEDTDCGFTQVKIYSQLNSSSNIVYRGEDFKAGDLLFKKGTKLEAGSLAVAALAGITNLPVYSLPSVRIISTGDELCCPGVPLKNGQIYDSNSVYITSRLKQLGIPVLSTEIVGDKISKLKESLSQKCDLTITTGGVSVGEKDLIPQALQELGAEIIFHKLA
;
A
#
# COMPACT_ATOMS: atom_id res chain seq x y z
N LYS A 1 -17.27 6.38 47.43
CA LYS A 1 -16.99 6.80 48.82
C LYS A 1 -15.90 5.88 49.34
N ARG A 2 -15.12 6.34 50.33
CA ARG A 2 -14.08 5.52 50.96
C ARG A 2 -14.67 4.22 51.50
N GLY A 3 -14.02 3.08 51.25
CA GLY A 3 -14.48 1.76 51.65
C GLY A 3 -15.57 1.15 50.76
N GLN A 4 -15.81 1.72 49.55
CA GLN A 4 -16.71 1.16 48.55
C GLN A 4 -15.94 0.75 47.30
N ALA A 5 -16.41 -0.31 46.66
CA ALA A 5 -15.95 -0.76 45.37
C ALA A 5 -17.11 -0.82 44.38
N ALA A 6 -16.84 -0.65 43.10
CA ALA A 6 -17.81 -0.82 42.03
C ALA A 6 -17.27 -1.85 41.03
N ARG A 7 -18.10 -2.80 40.64
CA ARG A 7 -17.78 -3.74 39.57
C ARG A 7 -17.98 -3.06 38.22
N ILE A 8 -16.95 -3.08 37.41
CA ILE A 8 -16.97 -2.53 36.04
C ILE A 8 -16.39 -3.56 35.08
N MET A 9 -16.65 -3.38 33.80
CA MET A 9 -16.10 -4.22 32.73
C MET A 9 -14.86 -3.55 32.14
N THR A 10 -14.00 -4.32 31.50
CA THR A 10 -12.86 -3.82 30.75
C THR A 10 -13.31 -2.78 29.71
N GLY A 11 -12.61 -1.64 29.66
CA GLY A 11 -12.93 -0.52 28.79
C GLY A 11 -14.05 0.42 29.30
N ALA A 12 -14.71 0.09 30.42
CA ALA A 12 -15.73 0.96 31.02
C ALA A 12 -15.10 2.24 31.62
N PRO A 13 -15.85 3.37 31.63
CA PRO A 13 -15.40 4.57 32.32
C PRO A 13 -15.17 4.30 33.81
N VAL A 14 -14.05 4.81 34.32
CA VAL A 14 -13.75 4.70 35.76
C VAL A 14 -14.74 5.54 36.57
N PRO A 15 -15.43 4.96 37.58
CA PRO A 15 -16.36 5.71 38.41
C PRO A 15 -15.71 6.90 39.11
N LYS A 16 -16.44 7.99 39.23
CA LYS A 16 -15.93 9.21 39.90
C LYS A 16 -15.55 8.90 41.34
N GLY A 17 -14.30 9.21 41.69
CA GLY A 17 -13.74 9.00 43.02
C GLY A 17 -13.09 7.63 43.22
N ALA A 18 -12.99 6.81 42.18
CA ALA A 18 -12.10 5.66 42.15
C ALA A 18 -10.71 6.08 41.66
N ASP A 19 -9.68 5.51 42.27
CA ASP A 19 -8.26 5.84 42.06
C ASP A 19 -7.41 4.64 41.61
N CYS A 20 -7.98 3.44 41.63
CA CYS A 20 -7.35 2.23 41.10
C CYS A 20 -8.38 1.22 40.63
N ILE A 21 -7.96 0.32 39.76
CA ILE A 21 -8.73 -0.83 39.29
C ILE A 21 -8.00 -2.10 39.63
N LEU A 22 -8.74 -3.05 40.23
CA LEU A 22 -8.25 -4.39 40.49
C LEU A 22 -8.85 -5.37 39.50
N ARG A 23 -8.04 -6.32 39.09
CA ARG A 23 -8.56 -7.45 38.31
C ARG A 23 -9.44 -8.31 39.19
N GLN A 24 -10.44 -8.91 38.60
CA GLN A 24 -11.39 -9.79 39.31
C GLN A 24 -10.68 -10.99 39.97
N GLU A 25 -9.62 -11.49 39.34
CA GLU A 25 -8.81 -12.60 39.81
C GLU A 25 -8.07 -12.30 41.12
N ASP A 26 -7.87 -11.03 41.42
CA ASP A 26 -7.22 -10.57 42.68
C ASP A 26 -8.24 -10.35 43.81
N THR A 27 -9.47 -10.87 43.66
CA THR A 27 -10.57 -10.73 44.65
C THR A 27 -11.32 -12.05 44.85
N ASP A 28 -12.19 -12.10 45.86
CA ASP A 28 -13.13 -13.22 46.08
C ASP A 28 -14.42 -13.12 45.25
N CYS A 29 -14.55 -12.12 44.34
CA CYS A 29 -15.72 -11.82 43.57
C CYS A 29 -17.00 -11.59 44.40
N GLY A 30 -16.89 -11.24 45.66
CA GLY A 30 -18.04 -11.06 46.57
C GLY A 30 -19.05 -10.01 46.03
N PHE A 31 -20.33 -10.27 46.28
CA PHE A 31 -21.44 -9.47 45.73
C PHE A 31 -21.81 -8.28 46.59
N THR A 32 -21.87 -8.45 47.92
CA THR A 32 -22.19 -7.40 48.90
C THR A 32 -20.96 -6.80 49.53
N GLN A 33 -19.93 -7.60 49.65
CA GLN A 33 -18.60 -7.24 50.13
C GLN A 33 -17.58 -7.96 49.26
N VAL A 34 -16.46 -7.34 49.00
CA VAL A 34 -15.36 -7.93 48.24
C VAL A 34 -14.08 -7.96 49.07
N LYS A 35 -13.46 -9.12 49.17
CA LYS A 35 -12.11 -9.27 49.75
C LYS A 35 -11.08 -9.09 48.64
N ILE A 36 -10.06 -8.31 48.93
CA ILE A 36 -8.95 -7.99 48.04
C ILE A 36 -7.74 -8.77 48.50
N TYR A 37 -7.11 -9.51 47.60
CA TYR A 37 -5.95 -10.37 47.87
C TYR A 37 -4.60 -9.74 47.46
N SER A 38 -4.66 -8.63 46.69
CA SER A 38 -3.46 -7.94 46.22
C SER A 38 -3.31 -6.55 46.85
N GLN A 39 -2.11 -6.00 46.73
CA GLN A 39 -1.84 -4.64 47.15
C GLN A 39 -2.53 -3.63 46.25
N LEU A 40 -3.19 -2.62 46.82
CA LEU A 40 -3.82 -1.51 46.11
C LEU A 40 -2.73 -0.49 45.73
N ASN A 41 -2.55 -0.28 44.44
CA ASN A 41 -1.67 0.75 43.92
C ASN A 41 -2.52 1.81 43.19
N SER A 42 -2.36 3.07 43.52
CA SER A 42 -3.04 4.16 42.84
C SER A 42 -2.73 4.17 41.35
N SER A 43 -3.71 4.48 40.53
CA SER A 43 -3.64 4.49 39.07
C SER A 43 -3.40 3.13 38.40
N SER A 44 -3.44 2.03 39.17
CA SER A 44 -3.27 0.69 38.60
C SER A 44 -4.42 0.33 37.64
N ASN A 45 -4.08 -0.19 36.47
CA ASN A 45 -5.03 -0.64 35.41
C ASN A 45 -5.98 0.45 34.89
N ILE A 46 -5.62 1.73 35.02
CA ILE A 46 -6.36 2.86 34.47
C ILE A 46 -5.59 3.41 33.26
N VAL A 47 -6.24 3.44 32.12
CA VAL A 47 -5.74 4.12 30.92
C VAL A 47 -6.23 5.56 30.94
N TYR A 48 -5.33 6.51 30.94
CA TYR A 48 -5.65 7.93 30.95
C TYR A 48 -5.85 8.48 29.55
N ARG A 49 -6.69 9.51 29.43
CA ARG A 49 -6.89 10.19 28.16
C ARG A 49 -5.57 10.75 27.62
N GLY A 50 -5.20 10.32 26.40
CA GLY A 50 -3.97 10.74 25.74
C GLY A 50 -2.74 9.95 26.20
N GLU A 51 -2.91 8.74 26.76
CA GLU A 51 -1.82 7.82 27.12
C GLU A 51 -1.18 7.24 25.86
N ASP A 52 -1.98 6.75 24.89
CA ASP A 52 -1.47 6.23 23.63
C ASP A 52 -1.04 7.35 22.67
N PHE A 53 -1.87 8.37 22.47
CA PHE A 53 -1.57 9.55 21.68
C PHE A 53 -2.52 10.71 22.02
N LYS A 54 -2.13 11.94 21.71
CA LYS A 54 -2.86 13.15 22.00
C LYS A 54 -3.30 13.85 20.72
N ALA A 55 -4.29 14.73 20.83
CA ALA A 55 -4.66 15.61 19.73
C ALA A 55 -3.46 16.47 19.31
N GLY A 56 -3.12 16.43 18.02
CA GLY A 56 -1.95 17.10 17.45
C GLY A 56 -0.72 16.22 17.28
N ASP A 57 -0.72 15.01 17.82
CA ASP A 57 0.39 14.06 17.59
C ASP A 57 0.42 13.61 16.12
N LEU A 58 1.62 13.50 15.57
CA LEU A 58 1.82 13.01 14.21
C LEU A 58 1.76 11.48 14.18
N LEU A 59 0.67 10.92 13.70
CA LEU A 59 0.51 9.46 13.58
C LEU A 59 1.33 8.87 12.44
N PHE A 60 1.35 9.53 11.27
CA PHE A 60 2.06 9.05 10.08
C PHE A 60 2.82 10.18 9.42
N LYS A 61 4.03 9.91 8.98
CA LYS A 61 4.81 10.83 8.15
C LYS A 61 4.36 10.71 6.68
N LYS A 62 4.52 11.80 5.93
CA LYS A 62 4.35 11.77 4.47
C LYS A 62 5.24 10.69 3.84
N GLY A 63 4.67 9.86 2.97
CA GLY A 63 5.37 8.73 2.34
C GLY A 63 5.34 7.42 3.14
N THR A 64 4.72 7.41 4.33
CA THR A 64 4.52 6.16 5.07
C THR A 64 3.62 5.22 4.27
N LYS A 65 4.06 3.98 4.07
CA LYS A 65 3.23 2.92 3.51
C LYS A 65 2.17 2.54 4.54
N LEU A 66 0.90 2.70 4.18
CA LEU A 66 -0.21 2.33 5.04
C LEU A 66 -0.46 0.83 4.95
N GLU A 67 -0.35 0.16 6.08
CA GLU A 67 -0.64 -1.27 6.26
C GLU A 67 -1.82 -1.45 7.21
N ALA A 68 -2.26 -2.68 7.44
CA ALA A 68 -3.41 -2.97 8.30
C ALA A 68 -3.27 -2.33 9.70
N GLY A 69 -2.08 -2.37 10.30
CA GLY A 69 -1.79 -1.73 11.59
C GLY A 69 -1.96 -0.21 11.54
N SER A 70 -1.52 0.44 10.45
CA SER A 70 -1.70 1.88 10.26
C SER A 70 -3.18 2.25 10.19
N LEU A 71 -3.99 1.45 9.49
CA LEU A 71 -5.43 1.68 9.39
C LEU A 71 -6.12 1.49 10.74
N ALA A 72 -5.68 0.53 11.56
CA ALA A 72 -6.19 0.33 12.92
C ALA A 72 -5.89 1.54 13.82
N VAL A 73 -4.67 2.10 13.75
CA VAL A 73 -4.29 3.31 14.49
C VAL A 73 -5.13 4.51 14.04
N ALA A 74 -5.33 4.69 12.73
CA ALA A 74 -6.19 5.75 12.21
C ALA A 74 -7.63 5.62 12.71
N ALA A 75 -8.18 4.39 12.69
CA ALA A 75 -9.51 4.11 13.20
C ALA A 75 -9.63 4.38 14.70
N LEU A 76 -8.62 4.00 15.50
CA LEU A 76 -8.56 4.29 16.94
C LEU A 76 -8.56 5.81 17.20
N ALA A 77 -7.92 6.59 16.32
CA ALA A 77 -7.94 8.05 16.38
C ALA A 77 -9.25 8.68 15.85
N GLY A 78 -10.22 7.87 15.39
CA GLY A 78 -11.47 8.35 14.81
C GLY A 78 -11.33 8.93 13.40
N ILE A 79 -10.22 8.65 12.70
CA ILE A 79 -9.94 9.15 11.35
C ILE A 79 -10.52 8.18 10.33
N THR A 80 -11.46 8.66 9.51
CA THR A 80 -12.14 7.87 8.47
C THR A 80 -11.55 8.08 7.08
N ASN A 81 -10.87 9.21 6.86
CA ASN A 81 -10.29 9.56 5.56
C ASN A 81 -8.83 9.98 5.74
N LEU A 82 -7.94 9.29 5.05
CA LEU A 82 -6.51 9.61 5.03
C LEU A 82 -6.13 10.16 3.65
N PRO A 83 -5.47 11.31 3.55
CA PRO A 83 -4.91 11.77 2.29
C PRO A 83 -3.74 10.83 1.90
N VAL A 84 -3.84 10.25 0.71
CA VAL A 84 -2.82 9.33 0.18
C VAL A 84 -2.38 9.77 -1.21
N TYR A 85 -1.20 9.33 -1.63
CA TYR A 85 -0.80 9.47 -3.03
C TYR A 85 -1.65 8.57 -3.92
N SER A 86 -2.00 9.07 -5.09
CA SER A 86 -2.59 8.24 -6.14
C SER A 86 -1.58 7.19 -6.61
N LEU A 87 -2.08 6.01 -6.96
CA LEU A 87 -1.25 5.03 -7.64
C LEU A 87 -0.96 5.51 -9.06
N PRO A 88 0.25 5.25 -9.60
CA PRO A 88 0.58 5.64 -10.96
C PRO A 88 -0.26 4.86 -11.97
N SER A 89 -0.66 5.53 -13.03
CA SER A 89 -1.22 4.90 -14.21
C SER A 89 -0.11 4.32 -15.08
N VAL A 90 -0.18 3.03 -15.42
CA VAL A 90 0.90 2.33 -16.14
C VAL A 90 0.41 1.82 -17.48
N ARG A 91 1.22 1.99 -18.52
CA ARG A 91 1.07 1.34 -19.82
C ARG A 91 2.26 0.42 -20.08
N ILE A 92 1.99 -0.68 -20.80
CA ILE A 92 3.02 -1.64 -21.19
C ILE A 92 3.03 -1.74 -22.71
N ILE A 93 4.18 -1.56 -23.31
CA ILE A 93 4.38 -1.66 -24.76
C ILE A 93 5.42 -2.74 -25.02
N SER A 94 5.00 -3.82 -25.69
CA SER A 94 5.90 -4.85 -26.19
C SER A 94 6.24 -4.56 -27.64
N THR A 95 7.52 -4.58 -28.02
CA THR A 95 7.95 -4.29 -29.40
C THR A 95 8.56 -5.51 -30.05
N GLY A 96 8.20 -5.72 -31.31
CA GLY A 96 8.70 -6.81 -32.16
C GLY A 96 7.62 -7.30 -33.11
N ASP A 97 7.98 -7.42 -34.40
CA ASP A 97 7.10 -7.98 -35.42
C ASP A 97 6.83 -9.49 -35.22
N GLU A 98 7.69 -10.17 -34.44
CA GLU A 98 7.55 -11.57 -34.07
C GLU A 98 6.51 -11.81 -32.97
N LEU A 99 6.07 -10.75 -32.26
CA LEU A 99 5.21 -10.91 -31.09
C LEU A 99 3.74 -11.12 -31.48
N CYS A 100 3.08 -12.01 -30.75
CA CYS A 100 1.67 -12.31 -30.89
C CYS A 100 0.98 -12.38 -29.52
N CYS A 101 -0.27 -11.95 -29.45
CA CYS A 101 -1.05 -12.06 -28.22
C CYS A 101 -1.33 -13.55 -27.90
N PRO A 102 -1.23 -13.95 -26.60
CA PRO A 102 -1.69 -15.27 -26.18
C PRO A 102 -3.14 -15.55 -26.60
N GLY A 103 -3.40 -16.76 -27.06
CA GLY A 103 -4.72 -17.18 -27.54
C GLY A 103 -4.96 -16.98 -29.06
N VAL A 104 -4.09 -16.24 -29.74
CA VAL A 104 -4.12 -16.12 -31.21
C VAL A 104 -3.18 -17.18 -31.81
N PRO A 105 -3.57 -17.95 -32.87
CA PRO A 105 -2.68 -18.92 -33.49
C PRO A 105 -1.40 -18.27 -34.04
N LEU A 106 -0.26 -18.84 -33.72
CA LEU A 106 1.05 -18.35 -34.18
C LEU A 106 1.21 -18.58 -35.69
N LYS A 107 1.74 -17.58 -36.36
CA LYS A 107 2.26 -17.71 -37.72
C LYS A 107 3.74 -18.15 -37.66
N ASN A 108 4.29 -18.56 -38.80
CA ASN A 108 5.69 -18.90 -38.86
C ASN A 108 6.59 -17.74 -38.43
N GLY A 109 7.51 -17.99 -37.50
CA GLY A 109 8.42 -17.00 -36.94
C GLY A 109 7.84 -16.16 -35.79
N GLN A 110 6.59 -16.38 -35.38
CA GLN A 110 5.99 -15.66 -34.24
C GLN A 110 6.16 -16.40 -32.91
N ILE A 111 6.21 -15.63 -31.84
CA ILE A 111 6.20 -16.09 -30.45
C ILE A 111 5.14 -15.32 -29.63
N TYR A 112 4.68 -15.88 -28.54
CA TYR A 112 3.75 -15.20 -27.64
C TYR A 112 4.44 -14.15 -26.77
N ASP A 113 3.77 -13.00 -26.60
CA ASP A 113 4.20 -11.99 -25.65
C ASP A 113 3.92 -12.44 -24.21
N SER A 114 4.91 -13.07 -23.60
CA SER A 114 4.88 -13.47 -22.19
C SER A 114 5.31 -12.34 -21.25
N ASN A 115 6.08 -11.36 -21.75
CA ASN A 115 6.63 -10.28 -20.93
C ASN A 115 5.53 -9.33 -20.43
N SER A 116 4.63 -8.91 -21.31
CA SER A 116 3.51 -8.06 -20.90
C SER A 116 2.60 -8.74 -19.87
N VAL A 117 2.36 -10.04 -20.03
CA VAL A 117 1.59 -10.85 -19.07
C VAL A 117 2.27 -10.89 -17.72
N TYR A 118 3.58 -11.16 -17.69
CA TYR A 118 4.35 -11.17 -16.46
C TYR A 118 4.34 -9.82 -15.75
N ILE A 119 4.66 -8.74 -16.46
CA ILE A 119 4.71 -7.37 -15.91
C ILE A 119 3.34 -6.94 -15.39
N THR A 120 2.28 -7.17 -16.18
CA THR A 120 0.90 -6.90 -15.77
C THR A 120 0.54 -7.62 -14.48
N SER A 121 0.89 -8.91 -14.38
CA SER A 121 0.62 -9.72 -13.19
C SER A 121 1.36 -9.19 -11.96
N ARG A 122 2.62 -8.78 -12.14
CA ARG A 122 3.43 -8.18 -11.04
C ARG A 122 2.87 -6.84 -10.58
N LEU A 123 2.51 -5.95 -11.50
CA LEU A 123 1.90 -4.67 -11.18
C LEU A 123 0.57 -4.86 -10.43
N LYS A 124 -0.25 -5.82 -10.88
CA LYS A 124 -1.51 -6.17 -10.20
C LYS A 124 -1.29 -6.67 -8.76
N GLN A 125 -0.25 -7.50 -8.52
CA GLN A 125 0.12 -7.93 -7.16
C GLN A 125 0.53 -6.76 -6.27
N LEU A 126 1.10 -5.69 -6.84
CA LEU A 126 1.46 -4.46 -6.15
C LEU A 126 0.27 -3.48 -6.01
N GLY A 127 -0.91 -3.84 -6.51
CA GLY A 127 -2.09 -2.99 -6.52
C GLY A 127 -2.04 -1.86 -7.55
N ILE A 128 -1.07 -1.87 -8.48
CA ILE A 128 -0.88 -0.81 -9.48
C ILE A 128 -1.76 -1.11 -10.71
N PRO A 129 -2.67 -0.20 -11.10
CA PRO A 129 -3.52 -0.39 -12.27
C PRO A 129 -2.72 -0.28 -13.57
N VAL A 130 -2.91 -1.23 -14.48
CA VAL A 130 -2.39 -1.17 -15.84
C VAL A 130 -3.51 -0.67 -16.75
N LEU A 131 -3.30 0.48 -17.39
CA LEU A 131 -4.28 1.10 -18.31
C LEU A 131 -4.43 0.32 -19.60
N SER A 132 -3.29 -0.10 -20.18
CA SER A 132 -3.27 -0.88 -21.41
C SER A 132 -2.00 -1.68 -21.57
N THR A 133 -2.09 -2.76 -22.31
CA THR A 133 -0.97 -3.52 -22.88
C THR A 133 -1.10 -3.47 -24.38
N GLU A 134 -0.01 -3.23 -25.10
CA GLU A 134 0.00 -3.08 -26.55
C GLU A 134 1.23 -3.78 -27.13
N ILE A 135 1.05 -4.47 -28.26
CA ILE A 135 2.14 -4.97 -29.09
C ILE A 135 2.30 -4.03 -30.27
N VAL A 136 3.48 -3.44 -30.41
CA VAL A 136 3.81 -2.50 -31.49
C VAL A 136 4.89 -3.12 -32.36
N GLY A 137 4.62 -3.22 -33.66
CA GLY A 137 5.62 -3.70 -34.64
C GLY A 137 6.78 -2.70 -34.81
N ASP A 138 7.83 -3.15 -35.48
CA ASP A 138 9.10 -2.43 -35.69
C ASP A 138 8.98 -1.23 -36.66
N LYS A 139 8.04 -0.31 -36.32
CA LYS A 139 7.80 0.94 -37.06
C LYS A 139 7.88 2.12 -36.12
N ILE A 140 8.87 2.99 -36.35
CA ILE A 140 9.13 4.16 -35.50
C ILE A 140 7.91 5.09 -35.34
N SER A 141 7.12 5.28 -36.41
CA SER A 141 5.92 6.14 -36.37
C SER A 141 4.86 5.60 -35.40
N LYS A 142 4.59 4.29 -35.43
CA LYS A 142 3.64 3.63 -34.54
C LYS A 142 4.16 3.63 -33.09
N LEU A 143 5.47 3.40 -32.92
CA LEU A 143 6.10 3.42 -31.62
C LEU A 143 6.01 4.81 -30.97
N LYS A 144 6.25 5.87 -31.74
CA LYS A 144 6.08 7.26 -31.28
C LYS A 144 4.63 7.56 -30.91
N GLU A 145 3.66 7.13 -31.72
CA GLU A 145 2.24 7.30 -31.42
C GLU A 145 1.87 6.61 -30.09
N SER A 146 2.32 5.38 -29.91
CA SER A 146 2.07 4.63 -28.68
C SER A 146 2.77 5.27 -27.45
N LEU A 147 4.05 5.67 -27.58
CA LEU A 147 4.81 6.33 -26.51
C LEU A 147 4.26 7.71 -26.13
N SER A 148 3.60 8.40 -27.04
CA SER A 148 3.02 9.75 -26.79
C SER A 148 1.72 9.72 -25.99
N GLN A 149 1.11 8.56 -25.75
CA GLN A 149 -0.14 8.48 -25.01
C GLN A 149 0.11 8.76 -23.53
N LYS A 150 -0.73 9.61 -22.93
CA LYS A 150 -0.57 10.08 -21.55
C LYS A 150 -0.77 8.95 -20.53
N CYS A 151 0.22 8.78 -19.67
CA CYS A 151 0.20 7.98 -18.44
C CYS A 151 1.34 8.45 -17.54
N ASP A 152 1.39 7.97 -16.30
CA ASP A 152 2.46 8.33 -15.36
C ASP A 152 3.73 7.51 -15.62
N LEU A 153 3.58 6.29 -16.14
CA LEU A 153 4.70 5.38 -16.40
C LEU A 153 4.41 4.51 -17.65
N THR A 154 5.34 4.50 -18.58
CA THR A 154 5.35 3.53 -19.68
C THR A 154 6.48 2.53 -19.47
N ILE A 155 6.16 1.25 -19.51
CA ILE A 155 7.13 0.15 -19.47
C ILE A 155 7.21 -0.44 -20.87
N THR A 156 8.42 -0.51 -21.43
CA THR A 156 8.65 -1.13 -22.73
C THR A 156 9.39 -2.45 -22.59
N THR A 157 9.07 -3.43 -23.41
CA THR A 157 9.79 -4.72 -23.53
C THR A 157 10.14 -4.98 -24.98
N GLY A 158 11.32 -5.51 -25.25
CA GLY A 158 11.87 -5.64 -26.60
C GLY A 158 12.46 -4.32 -27.10
N GLY A 159 13.14 -4.35 -28.25
CA GLY A 159 13.72 -3.18 -28.91
C GLY A 159 14.75 -2.40 -28.09
N VAL A 160 15.41 -3.00 -27.10
CA VAL A 160 16.39 -2.37 -26.19
C VAL A 160 17.77 -3.05 -26.23
N SER A 161 18.02 -3.88 -27.23
CA SER A 161 19.30 -4.54 -27.45
C SER A 161 20.22 -3.65 -28.31
N VAL A 162 21.53 -3.82 -28.22
CA VAL A 162 22.55 -3.10 -28.99
C VAL A 162 22.54 -3.39 -30.52
N GLY A 163 21.44 -3.83 -31.08
CA GLY A 163 21.27 -4.14 -32.50
C GLY A 163 20.82 -2.93 -33.33
N GLU A 164 21.04 -2.99 -34.65
CA GLU A 164 20.65 -1.95 -35.63
C GLU A 164 19.13 -1.67 -35.66
N LYS A 165 18.31 -2.48 -34.95
CA LYS A 165 16.83 -2.36 -34.87
C LYS A 165 16.30 -1.83 -33.55
N ASP A 166 17.15 -1.17 -32.76
CA ASP A 166 16.72 -0.59 -31.49
C ASP A 166 16.00 0.73 -31.71
N LEU A 167 14.69 0.65 -31.98
CA LEU A 167 13.87 1.82 -32.32
C LEU A 167 13.39 2.61 -31.10
N ILE A 168 13.45 2.04 -29.88
CA ILE A 168 12.93 2.73 -28.68
C ILE A 168 13.78 3.97 -28.32
N PRO A 169 15.11 3.91 -28.21
CA PRO A 169 15.93 5.09 -27.94
C PRO A 169 15.75 6.17 -28.99
N GLN A 170 15.68 5.78 -30.27
CA GLN A 170 15.45 6.73 -31.35
C GLN A 170 14.08 7.41 -31.23
N ALA A 171 13.02 6.62 -30.99
CA ALA A 171 11.66 7.15 -30.83
C ALA A 171 11.56 8.11 -29.64
N LEU A 172 12.19 7.76 -28.51
CA LEU A 172 12.24 8.61 -27.31
C LEU A 172 13.00 9.91 -27.57
N GLN A 173 14.15 9.86 -28.26
CA GLN A 173 14.93 11.03 -28.63
C GLN A 173 14.13 11.97 -29.54
N GLU A 174 13.44 11.43 -30.56
CA GLU A 174 12.58 12.22 -31.46
C GLU A 174 11.35 12.82 -30.77
N LEU A 175 10.91 12.23 -29.65
CA LEU A 175 9.86 12.75 -28.77
C LEU A 175 10.39 13.77 -27.74
N GLY A 176 11.71 14.04 -27.72
CA GLY A 176 12.34 14.98 -26.80
C GLY A 176 12.49 14.42 -25.37
N ALA A 177 12.48 13.10 -25.20
CA ALA A 177 12.71 12.48 -23.90
C ALA A 177 14.19 12.57 -23.51
N GLU A 178 14.45 12.79 -22.22
CA GLU A 178 15.78 12.75 -21.63
C GLU A 178 16.11 11.32 -21.21
N ILE A 179 17.27 10.80 -21.63
CA ILE A 179 17.75 9.48 -21.20
C ILE A 179 18.64 9.68 -19.98
N ILE A 180 18.14 9.30 -18.81
CA ILE A 180 18.85 9.48 -17.53
C ILE A 180 19.94 8.43 -17.36
N PHE A 181 19.72 7.19 -17.79
CA PHE A 181 20.69 6.10 -17.77
C PHE A 181 20.31 4.99 -18.76
N HIS A 182 21.31 4.24 -19.25
CA HIS A 182 21.09 3.15 -20.20
C HIS A 182 21.09 1.75 -19.57
N LYS A 183 21.79 1.56 -18.46
CA LYS A 183 21.94 0.24 -17.81
C LYS A 183 21.94 0.38 -16.30
N LEU A 184 21.38 -0.61 -15.64
CA LEU A 184 21.57 -0.83 -14.20
C LEU A 184 22.79 -1.76 -14.03
N ALA A 185 23.59 -1.48 -12.99
CA ALA A 185 24.70 -2.32 -12.59
C ALA A 185 24.20 -3.62 -11.90
#